data_b8b8d30f1bdb6417dee54008742ed896
#
_entry.id   b8b8d30f1bdb6417dee54008742ed896
#
_cell.length_a   1.000
_cell.length_b   1.000
_cell.length_c   1.000
_cell.angle_alpha   90.00
_cell.angle_beta   90.00
_cell.angle_gamma   90.00
#
_symmetry.space_group_name_H-M   'P 1'
#
loop_
_entity.id
_entity.type
_entity.pdbx_description
1 polymer ?
#
loop_
_entity_poly.entity_id
_entity_poly.type
_entity_poly.pdbx_seq_one_letter_code
_entity_poly.pdbx_strand_id
1 'polypeptide(L)'
;MPPLSVLSVISVISVLSVSLYIPPMLPSRPVIVGTGIAGLWTAWRLASEGRAAVVVTKESLADSASAWAQGGIAVALGPGDSPSQHAADTMAASDGLADPEAVRILTSEGPDRIYELLALGARFDRGPDGRLGFGLEAAHTRPRIIHAGGDRTGAALIGCLAQVVRQHSLIELLEHTEVTRLLMHDGRLGGVMALRRGGESYPIHTSAVVLATGGVGQLYAVTTNPKVATADGWALAYRVGARLRDLEFLQFHPTALKLPGVNPAPLISEAVRGAGALLVDRDGRRFALDVDPRGELAPRDIVARAVAAADAAGGAWLDARQVGEFASRFPGITAMLARHGLDAARDLLPVAPALHYAMGGVQTDLEGRASLPGLWAVGEVASTGVHGANRLASNSLLEGLVFADRAGRSVATALADAAAGRTDDTAGSVTRAGAGALAAGTPEDEASEPDTGADDACAAIRRDMREIMTADVGVQRTETSLLHAERELERLTRETPAGAWRTGNQLLVARLITQAARRRRESRGGHRRLDYPPAVLKRETA
;
A
#
# COMPACT_ATOMS: atom_id res chain seq x y z
N MET A 1 7.32 -32.68 81.52
CA MET A 1 7.90 -32.19 80.28
C MET A 1 6.80 -32.00 79.32
N PRO A 2 6.42 -30.76 78.91
CA PRO A 2 5.38 -30.50 77.91
C PRO A 2 6.01 -30.46 76.53
N PRO A 3 5.19 -30.73 75.47
CA PRO A 3 5.66 -30.78 74.10
C PRO A 3 5.69 -29.36 73.44
N LEU A 4 6.67 -29.18 72.55
CA LEU A 4 6.92 -28.01 71.77
C LEU A 4 5.80 -27.76 70.74
N SER A 5 5.26 -26.54 70.74
CA SER A 5 4.33 -26.01 69.74
C SER A 5 5.07 -25.62 68.46
N VAL A 6 4.59 -26.12 67.32
CA VAL A 6 5.04 -25.74 65.98
C VAL A 6 4.32 -24.43 65.62
N LEU A 7 5.07 -23.34 65.50
CA LEU A 7 4.61 -22.07 64.91
C LEU A 7 4.67 -22.21 63.39
N SER A 8 3.49 -22.17 62.74
CA SER A 8 3.39 -22.03 61.28
C SER A 8 3.57 -20.56 60.89
N VAL A 9 4.63 -20.29 60.13
CA VAL A 9 4.87 -19.00 59.49
C VAL A 9 4.03 -18.92 58.22
N ILE A 10 2.95 -18.14 58.25
CA ILE A 10 2.19 -17.77 57.04
C ILE A 10 2.97 -16.63 56.37
N SER A 11 3.60 -16.94 55.25
CA SER A 11 4.25 -15.96 54.39
C SER A 11 3.15 -15.22 53.60
N VAL A 12 2.85 -13.99 53.95
CA VAL A 12 1.97 -13.10 53.16
C VAL A 12 2.80 -12.53 52.02
N ILE A 13 2.65 -13.11 50.83
CA ILE A 13 3.15 -12.49 49.59
C ILE A 13 2.23 -11.32 49.26
N SER A 14 2.70 -10.12 49.57
CA SER A 14 2.07 -8.87 49.13
C SER A 14 2.34 -8.71 47.65
N VAL A 15 1.32 -8.94 46.82
CA VAL A 15 1.36 -8.59 45.39
C VAL A 15 1.31 -7.06 45.29
N LEU A 16 2.47 -6.45 45.14
CA LEU A 16 2.59 -5.04 44.77
C LEU A 16 2.03 -4.87 43.37
N SER A 17 0.79 -4.41 43.28
CA SER A 17 0.25 -3.83 42.05
C SER A 17 1.08 -2.59 41.72
N VAL A 18 2.03 -2.70 40.82
CA VAL A 18 2.72 -1.55 40.25
C VAL A 18 1.67 -0.83 39.38
N SER A 19 0.93 0.09 40.00
CA SER A 19 0.14 1.06 39.25
C SER A 19 1.14 1.94 38.50
N LEU A 20 1.28 1.73 37.20
CA LEU A 20 2.06 2.60 36.33
C LEU A 20 1.43 3.99 36.42
N TYR A 21 2.03 4.88 37.20
CA TYR A 21 1.69 6.29 37.22
C TYR A 21 1.97 6.86 35.83
N ILE A 22 0.93 7.09 35.03
CA ILE A 22 1.00 7.85 33.79
C ILE A 22 0.99 9.33 34.23
N PRO A 23 2.10 10.07 34.05
CA PRO A 23 2.13 11.49 34.38
C PRO A 23 1.12 12.24 33.54
N PRO A 24 0.59 13.40 33.98
CA PRO A 24 -0.34 14.22 33.22
C PRO A 24 0.25 14.49 31.85
N MET A 25 -0.49 14.07 30.81
CA MET A 25 -0.05 14.00 29.42
C MET A 25 0.51 15.36 28.96
N LEU A 26 1.82 15.39 28.71
CA LEU A 26 2.37 16.33 27.73
C LEU A 26 1.52 16.23 26.46
N PRO A 27 1.25 17.33 25.73
CA PRO A 27 0.44 17.26 24.53
C PRO A 27 1.02 16.19 23.62
N SER A 28 0.27 15.08 23.45
CA SER A 28 0.76 13.89 22.79
C SER A 28 1.05 14.21 21.33
N ARG A 29 2.31 14.06 20.91
CA ARG A 29 2.68 14.21 19.52
C ARG A 29 2.15 13.01 18.74
N PRO A 30 1.40 13.20 17.65
CA PRO A 30 0.96 12.09 16.81
C PRO A 30 2.17 11.35 16.23
N VAL A 31 2.04 10.02 16.12
CA VAL A 31 3.04 9.15 15.50
C VAL A 31 2.58 8.76 14.11
N ILE A 32 3.40 9.06 13.11
CA ILE A 32 3.17 8.69 11.71
C ILE A 32 4.11 7.53 11.39
N VAL A 33 3.57 6.40 10.94
CA VAL A 33 4.33 5.18 10.66
C VAL A 33 4.48 5.01 9.15
N GLY A 34 5.67 5.30 8.64
CA GLY A 34 6.03 5.21 7.22
C GLY A 34 6.34 6.57 6.59
N THR A 35 7.27 6.55 5.61
CA THR A 35 7.83 7.72 4.93
C THR A 35 7.59 7.71 3.41
N GLY A 36 6.55 7.02 2.95
CA GLY A 36 6.00 7.21 1.62
C GLY A 36 5.39 8.62 1.48
N ILE A 37 4.93 8.96 0.28
CA ILE A 37 4.35 10.28 -0.01
C ILE A 37 3.24 10.66 0.98
N ALA A 38 2.40 9.69 1.37
CA ALA A 38 1.30 9.91 2.32
C ALA A 38 1.81 10.25 3.73
N GLY A 39 2.81 9.52 4.23
CA GLY A 39 3.36 9.78 5.58
C GLY A 39 4.09 11.12 5.66
N LEU A 40 4.93 11.44 4.66
CA LEU A 40 5.65 12.72 4.60
C LEU A 40 4.68 13.90 4.46
N TRP A 41 3.62 13.75 3.64
CA TRP A 41 2.59 14.79 3.49
C TRP A 41 1.81 15.00 4.77
N THR A 42 1.41 13.92 5.46
CA THR A 42 0.73 14.01 6.77
C THR A 42 1.60 14.75 7.79
N ALA A 43 2.90 14.42 7.86
CA ALA A 43 3.83 15.08 8.78
C ALA A 43 3.96 16.58 8.48
N TRP A 44 4.12 16.93 7.21
CA TRP A 44 4.17 18.31 6.78
C TRP A 44 2.86 19.05 7.08
N ARG A 45 1.69 18.44 6.81
CA ARG A 45 0.38 19.05 7.10
C ARG A 45 0.21 19.33 8.59
N LEU A 46 0.52 18.38 9.45
CA LEU A 46 0.49 18.58 10.91
C LEU A 46 1.39 19.73 11.35
N ALA A 47 2.61 19.76 10.84
CA ALA A 47 3.57 20.83 11.16
C ALA A 47 3.11 22.20 10.64
N SER A 48 2.46 22.27 9.47
CA SER A 48 1.86 23.49 8.94
C SER A 48 0.66 24.00 9.77
N GLU A 49 -0.02 23.10 10.49
CA GLU A 49 -1.08 23.41 11.48
C GLU A 49 -0.48 23.68 12.88
N GLY A 50 0.85 23.84 12.99
CA GLY A 50 1.54 24.11 14.25
C GLY A 50 1.60 22.91 15.22
N ARG A 51 1.40 21.69 14.74
CA ARG A 51 1.43 20.45 15.54
C ARG A 51 2.76 19.72 15.35
N ALA A 52 3.48 19.50 16.45
CA ALA A 52 4.66 18.67 16.43
C ALA A 52 4.26 17.19 16.21
N ALA A 53 5.05 16.46 15.41
CA ALA A 53 4.81 15.06 15.07
C ALA A 53 6.09 14.22 15.13
N VAL A 54 5.94 12.91 15.35
CA VAL A 54 7.02 11.92 15.25
C VAL A 54 6.76 11.06 14.01
N VAL A 55 7.75 10.96 13.14
CA VAL A 55 7.70 10.10 11.95
C VAL A 55 8.64 8.93 12.15
N VAL A 56 8.12 7.73 12.04
CA VAL A 56 8.89 6.48 12.24
C VAL A 56 8.98 5.72 10.93
N THR A 57 10.19 5.31 10.54
CA THR A 57 10.41 4.49 9.35
C THR A 57 11.45 3.41 9.58
N LYS A 58 11.14 2.17 9.13
CA LYS A 58 12.02 1.01 9.31
C LYS A 58 13.31 1.05 8.51
N GLU A 59 13.32 1.79 7.42
CA GLU A 59 14.50 2.02 6.57
C GLU A 59 14.78 3.52 6.46
N SER A 60 15.61 3.93 5.50
CA SER A 60 15.84 5.34 5.22
C SER A 60 14.61 5.99 4.56
N LEU A 61 14.52 7.31 4.60
CA LEU A 61 13.47 8.09 3.92
C LEU A 61 13.32 7.79 2.43
N ALA A 62 14.41 7.42 1.76
CA ALA A 62 14.42 7.10 0.33
C ALA A 62 13.86 5.70 0.01
N ASP A 63 13.74 4.82 1.01
CA ASP A 63 13.33 3.44 0.83
C ASP A 63 11.83 3.28 0.96
N SER A 64 11.08 3.77 -0.02
CA SER A 64 9.63 3.64 -0.06
C SER A 64 9.12 3.25 -1.45
N ALA A 65 7.95 2.60 -1.51
CA ALA A 65 7.29 2.32 -2.78
C ALA A 65 7.02 3.61 -3.57
N SER A 66 6.73 4.71 -2.88
CA SER A 66 6.54 6.02 -3.51
C SER A 66 7.81 6.53 -4.21
N ALA A 67 9.01 6.32 -3.63
CA ALA A 67 10.26 6.70 -4.26
C ALA A 67 10.56 5.89 -5.54
N TRP A 68 10.02 4.67 -5.64
CA TRP A 68 10.20 3.79 -6.79
C TRP A 68 9.15 3.99 -7.89
N ALA A 69 8.17 4.89 -7.68
CA ALA A 69 7.13 5.15 -8.67
C ALA A 69 7.72 5.78 -9.93
N GLN A 70 7.69 5.02 -11.04
CA GLN A 70 8.16 5.44 -12.36
C GLN A 70 7.10 6.28 -13.09
N GLY A 71 5.80 5.99 -12.87
CA GLY A 71 4.69 6.72 -13.46
C GLY A 71 4.53 8.12 -12.88
N GLY A 72 3.61 8.88 -13.45
CA GLY A 72 3.29 10.23 -13.00
C GLY A 72 2.19 10.29 -11.95
N ILE A 73 1.64 11.49 -11.79
CA ILE A 73 0.43 11.76 -11.00
C ILE A 73 -0.70 12.15 -11.95
N ALA A 74 -1.83 11.47 -11.82
CA ALA A 74 -3.04 11.83 -12.55
C ALA A 74 -3.70 13.05 -11.87
N VAL A 75 -3.83 14.17 -12.60
CA VAL A 75 -4.47 15.38 -12.08
C VAL A 75 -5.08 16.20 -13.21
N ALA A 76 -6.31 16.64 -13.03
CA ALA A 76 -7.05 17.41 -14.04
C ALA A 76 -6.61 18.90 -14.03
N LEU A 77 -5.43 19.18 -14.61
CA LEU A 77 -4.87 20.53 -14.78
C LEU A 77 -4.64 20.89 -16.24
N GLY A 78 -4.80 19.92 -17.15
CA GLY A 78 -4.57 20.09 -18.59
C GLY A 78 -5.71 20.86 -19.28
N PRO A 79 -5.41 21.49 -20.45
CA PRO A 79 -6.44 22.15 -21.25
C PRO A 79 -7.57 21.17 -21.64
N GLY A 80 -8.81 21.57 -21.40
CA GLY A 80 -10.00 20.77 -21.75
C GLY A 80 -10.23 19.54 -20.88
N ASP A 81 -9.50 19.37 -19.78
CA ASP A 81 -9.74 18.37 -18.74
C ASP A 81 -10.45 19.01 -17.54
N SER A 82 -11.05 18.17 -16.68
CA SER A 82 -11.75 18.59 -15.48
C SER A 82 -11.74 17.51 -14.39
N PRO A 83 -11.88 17.89 -13.10
CA PRO A 83 -12.08 16.93 -12.03
C PRO A 83 -13.21 15.94 -12.27
N SER A 84 -14.31 16.36 -12.91
CA SER A 84 -15.45 15.48 -13.24
C SER A 84 -15.10 14.44 -14.32
N GLN A 85 -14.29 14.79 -15.33
CA GLN A 85 -13.79 13.83 -16.32
C GLN A 85 -12.80 12.84 -15.70
N HIS A 86 -11.92 13.32 -14.80
CA HIS A 86 -11.02 12.44 -14.05
C HIS A 86 -11.81 11.50 -13.13
N ALA A 87 -12.88 11.99 -12.48
CA ALA A 87 -13.77 11.16 -11.66
C ALA A 87 -14.47 10.09 -12.52
N ALA A 88 -14.97 10.43 -13.70
CA ALA A 88 -15.61 9.48 -14.60
C ALA A 88 -14.65 8.34 -15.02
N ASP A 89 -13.39 8.66 -15.38
CA ASP A 89 -12.38 7.66 -15.72
C ASP A 89 -12.04 6.77 -14.51
N THR A 90 -11.94 7.36 -13.31
CA THR A 90 -11.69 6.62 -12.07
C THR A 90 -12.82 5.65 -11.74
N MET A 91 -14.06 6.11 -11.83
CA MET A 91 -15.26 5.27 -11.64
C MET A 91 -15.33 4.14 -12.67
N ALA A 92 -15.05 4.43 -13.95
CA ALA A 92 -15.05 3.42 -15.01
C ALA A 92 -13.99 2.34 -14.80
N ALA A 93 -12.80 2.71 -14.30
CA ALA A 93 -11.72 1.77 -14.02
C ALA A 93 -11.99 0.88 -12.80
N SER A 94 -12.79 1.34 -11.85
CA SER A 94 -13.03 0.70 -10.55
C SER A 94 -13.91 -0.54 -10.57
N ASP A 95 -14.44 -0.90 -11.73
CA ASP A 95 -15.39 -2.00 -11.94
C ASP A 95 -16.62 -1.91 -11.01
N GLY A 96 -17.13 -0.69 -10.80
CA GLY A 96 -18.38 -0.40 -10.09
C GLY A 96 -18.31 -0.50 -8.57
N LEU A 97 -17.12 -0.60 -7.95
CA LEU A 97 -16.96 -0.70 -6.50
C LEU A 97 -16.32 0.54 -5.85
N ALA A 98 -15.91 1.55 -6.63
CA ALA A 98 -15.43 2.79 -6.03
C ALA A 98 -16.56 3.55 -5.31
N ASP A 99 -16.20 4.23 -4.22
CA ASP A 99 -17.09 5.18 -3.55
C ASP A 99 -17.12 6.50 -4.33
N PRO A 100 -18.27 6.92 -4.87
CA PRO A 100 -18.36 8.14 -5.69
C PRO A 100 -17.89 9.40 -4.95
N GLU A 101 -18.12 9.47 -3.63
CA GLU A 101 -17.71 10.63 -2.84
C GLU A 101 -16.19 10.65 -2.60
N ALA A 102 -15.59 9.49 -2.32
CA ALA A 102 -14.13 9.37 -2.24
C ALA A 102 -13.45 9.75 -3.57
N VAL A 103 -14.02 9.31 -4.69
CA VAL A 103 -13.53 9.66 -6.04
C VAL A 103 -13.68 11.16 -6.31
N ARG A 104 -14.83 11.75 -5.94
CA ARG A 104 -15.06 13.19 -6.08
C ARG A 104 -14.03 14.00 -5.29
N ILE A 105 -13.77 13.61 -4.05
CA ILE A 105 -12.76 14.25 -3.19
C ILE A 105 -11.38 14.15 -3.83
N LEU A 106 -10.95 12.95 -4.22
CA LEU A 106 -9.66 12.74 -4.87
C LEU A 106 -9.46 13.71 -6.03
N THR A 107 -10.43 13.78 -6.92
CA THR A 107 -10.29 14.50 -8.18
C THR A 107 -10.48 16.01 -8.03
N SER A 108 -11.35 16.46 -7.10
CA SER A 108 -11.58 17.89 -6.87
C SER A 108 -10.48 18.55 -6.03
N GLU A 109 -9.91 17.85 -5.03
CA GLU A 109 -8.85 18.38 -4.18
C GLU A 109 -7.44 18.15 -4.75
N GLY A 110 -7.33 17.24 -5.74
CA GLY A 110 -6.06 16.90 -6.38
C GLY A 110 -5.28 18.09 -6.94
N PRO A 111 -5.89 18.99 -7.71
CA PRO A 111 -5.24 20.20 -8.24
C PRO A 111 -4.54 21.04 -7.17
N ASP A 112 -5.20 21.27 -6.04
CA ASP A 112 -4.65 22.06 -4.94
C ASP A 112 -3.40 21.40 -4.34
N ARG A 113 -3.40 20.07 -4.20
CA ARG A 113 -2.22 19.32 -3.70
C ARG A 113 -1.03 19.46 -4.61
N ILE A 114 -1.24 19.53 -5.92
CA ILE A 114 -0.16 19.75 -6.89
C ILE A 114 0.37 21.19 -6.79
N TYR A 115 -0.49 22.18 -6.63
CA TYR A 115 -0.04 23.55 -6.41
C TYR A 115 0.76 23.70 -5.10
N GLU A 116 0.35 23.05 -4.02
CA GLU A 116 1.11 23.02 -2.78
C GLU A 116 2.48 22.33 -2.95
N LEU A 117 2.56 21.20 -3.68
CA LEU A 117 3.84 20.56 -4.01
C LEU A 117 4.77 21.51 -4.79
N LEU A 118 4.23 22.24 -5.77
CA LEU A 118 5.00 23.23 -6.52
C LEU A 118 5.51 24.35 -5.60
N ALA A 119 4.69 24.82 -4.67
CA ALA A 119 5.08 25.83 -3.68
C ALA A 119 6.17 25.31 -2.72
N LEU A 120 6.18 24.02 -2.41
CA LEU A 120 7.23 23.35 -1.62
C LEU A 120 8.52 23.10 -2.41
N GLY A 121 8.54 23.40 -3.71
CA GLY A 121 9.72 23.29 -4.57
C GLY A 121 9.78 22.02 -5.44
N ALA A 122 8.71 21.23 -5.50
CA ALA A 122 8.65 20.11 -6.44
C ALA A 122 8.74 20.60 -7.89
N ARG A 123 9.50 19.88 -8.71
CA ARG A 123 9.73 20.23 -10.11
C ARG A 123 9.13 19.17 -11.01
N PHE A 124 8.06 19.51 -11.72
CA PHE A 124 7.47 18.69 -12.76
C PHE A 124 8.01 19.04 -14.13
N ASP A 125 7.99 18.07 -15.03
CA ASP A 125 8.41 18.23 -16.41
C ASP A 125 7.50 19.23 -17.15
N ARG A 126 8.11 20.02 -18.04
CA ARG A 126 7.43 21.09 -18.77
C ARG A 126 7.57 20.90 -20.27
N GLY A 127 6.56 21.32 -20.99
CA GLY A 127 6.61 21.39 -22.43
C GLY A 127 7.52 22.53 -22.93
N PRO A 128 7.72 22.64 -24.27
CA PRO A 128 8.52 23.70 -24.87
C PRO A 128 7.98 25.13 -24.59
N ASP A 129 6.70 25.23 -24.25
CA ASP A 129 6.03 26.49 -23.89
C ASP A 129 6.21 26.86 -22.39
N GLY A 130 6.98 26.09 -21.64
CA GLY A 130 7.22 26.27 -20.21
C GLY A 130 6.05 25.86 -19.30
N ARG A 131 4.93 25.39 -19.85
CA ARG A 131 3.78 24.87 -19.07
C ARG A 131 4.03 23.43 -18.66
N LEU A 132 3.25 22.93 -17.67
CA LEU A 132 3.28 21.53 -17.27
C LEU A 132 3.04 20.62 -18.50
N GLY A 133 3.86 19.60 -18.63
CA GLY A 133 3.68 18.54 -19.62
C GLY A 133 2.68 17.50 -19.13
N PHE A 134 1.73 17.11 -20.01
CA PHE A 134 0.73 16.11 -19.69
C PHE A 134 0.87 14.88 -20.57
N GLY A 135 1.00 13.71 -19.95
CA GLY A 135 0.97 12.40 -20.59
C GLY A 135 -0.41 11.76 -20.56
N LEU A 136 -0.60 10.77 -21.43
CA LEU A 136 -1.77 9.89 -21.47
C LEU A 136 -1.35 8.49 -21.09
N GLU A 137 -2.00 7.90 -20.09
CA GLU A 137 -1.87 6.49 -19.73
C GLU A 137 -3.17 5.72 -20.03
N ALA A 138 -3.10 4.39 -20.03
CA ALA A 138 -4.23 3.51 -20.32
C ALA A 138 -5.43 3.81 -19.39
N ALA A 139 -6.62 3.65 -19.94
CA ALA A 139 -7.91 3.92 -19.31
C ALA A 139 -8.19 5.39 -18.93
N HIS A 140 -7.29 6.33 -19.23
CA HIS A 140 -7.59 7.76 -19.17
C HIS A 140 -8.15 8.25 -20.51
N THR A 141 -9.19 9.08 -20.47
CA THR A 141 -9.78 9.70 -21.67
C THR A 141 -9.13 11.03 -22.05
N ARG A 142 -8.29 11.60 -21.16
CA ARG A 142 -7.58 12.87 -21.36
C ARG A 142 -6.13 12.78 -20.91
N PRO A 143 -5.20 13.52 -21.56
CA PRO A 143 -3.84 13.69 -21.06
C PRO A 143 -3.87 14.47 -19.74
N ARG A 144 -3.58 13.78 -18.62
CA ARG A 144 -3.57 14.41 -17.28
C ARG A 144 -2.43 13.94 -16.39
N ILE A 145 -1.54 13.13 -16.93
CA ILE A 145 -0.45 12.57 -16.13
C ILE A 145 0.73 13.53 -16.15
N ILE A 146 1.08 14.11 -15.02
CA ILE A 146 2.27 14.93 -14.87
C ILE A 146 3.43 14.09 -14.35
N HIS A 147 4.62 14.32 -14.88
CA HIS A 147 5.85 13.59 -14.54
C HIS A 147 6.89 14.52 -13.94
N ALA A 148 7.88 13.94 -13.28
CA ALA A 148 9.05 14.66 -12.78
C ALA A 148 10.32 13.84 -13.09
N GLY A 149 11.20 14.39 -13.93
CA GLY A 149 12.42 13.72 -14.39
C GLY A 149 12.13 12.47 -15.26
N GLY A 150 11.11 12.56 -16.13
CA GLY A 150 10.66 11.47 -16.98
C GLY A 150 9.98 10.37 -16.17
N ASP A 151 10.65 9.20 -16.10
CA ASP A 151 10.17 8.02 -15.35
C ASP A 151 10.69 7.94 -13.90
N ARG A 152 10.95 9.10 -13.25
CA ARG A 152 11.49 9.21 -11.87
C ARG A 152 10.63 10.04 -10.95
N THR A 153 9.34 10.16 -11.25
CA THR A 153 8.41 11.04 -10.52
C THR A 153 8.45 10.80 -9.02
N GLY A 154 8.38 9.54 -8.59
CA GLY A 154 8.41 9.18 -7.18
C GLY A 154 9.68 9.65 -6.46
N ALA A 155 10.85 9.39 -7.04
CA ALA A 155 12.12 9.81 -6.45
C ALA A 155 12.24 11.34 -6.32
N ALA A 156 11.78 12.08 -7.33
CA ALA A 156 11.79 13.55 -7.31
C ALA A 156 10.89 14.12 -6.19
N LEU A 157 9.67 13.56 -6.05
CA LEU A 157 8.72 14.03 -5.04
C LEU A 157 9.12 13.65 -3.63
N ILE A 158 9.58 12.42 -3.41
CA ILE A 158 10.08 11.98 -2.11
C ILE A 158 11.31 12.78 -1.71
N GLY A 159 12.23 13.07 -2.65
CA GLY A 159 13.39 13.92 -2.39
C GLY A 159 12.99 15.33 -1.93
N CYS A 160 12.01 15.95 -2.59
CA CYS A 160 11.47 17.24 -2.21
C CYS A 160 10.85 17.21 -0.80
N LEU A 161 9.90 16.30 -0.56
CA LEU A 161 9.21 16.20 0.73
C LEU A 161 10.14 15.79 1.88
N ALA A 162 11.11 14.91 1.62
CA ALA A 162 12.12 14.53 2.60
C ALA A 162 12.97 15.74 3.05
N GLN A 163 13.32 16.63 2.13
CA GLN A 163 14.02 17.87 2.46
C GLN A 163 13.15 18.78 3.34
N VAL A 164 11.88 18.96 2.99
CA VAL A 164 10.93 19.76 3.78
C VAL A 164 10.78 19.21 5.19
N VAL A 165 10.55 17.91 5.32
CA VAL A 165 10.35 17.23 6.62
C VAL A 165 11.61 17.30 7.50
N ARG A 166 12.81 17.06 6.93
CA ARG A 166 14.07 17.12 7.68
C ARG A 166 14.41 18.52 8.21
N GLN A 167 13.97 19.55 7.51
CA GLN A 167 14.24 20.93 7.90
C GLN A 167 13.20 21.52 8.85
N HIS A 168 12.07 20.85 9.07
CA HIS A 168 10.97 21.38 9.85
C HIS A 168 11.15 21.10 11.35
N SER A 169 11.26 22.14 12.19
CA SER A 169 11.53 22.02 13.64
C SER A 169 10.46 21.28 14.46
N LEU A 170 9.24 21.16 13.95
CA LEU A 170 8.14 20.44 14.60
C LEU A 170 8.09 18.95 14.23
N ILE A 171 8.98 18.47 13.36
CA ILE A 171 8.97 17.07 12.93
C ILE A 171 10.21 16.37 13.46
N GLU A 172 10.00 15.36 14.29
CA GLU A 172 11.03 14.42 14.70
C GLU A 172 11.00 13.19 13.79
N LEU A 173 12.16 12.83 13.22
CA LEU A 173 12.28 11.71 12.31
C LEU A 173 13.11 10.59 12.93
N LEU A 174 12.52 9.40 13.04
CA LEU A 174 13.15 8.18 13.55
C LEU A 174 13.34 7.19 12.38
N GLU A 175 14.49 7.31 11.69
CA GLU A 175 14.89 6.37 10.65
C GLU A 175 15.44 5.07 11.29
N HIS A 176 15.40 3.96 10.54
CA HIS A 176 15.82 2.63 11.00
C HIS A 176 15.14 2.18 12.30
N THR A 177 13.88 2.58 12.44
CA THR A 177 13.03 2.28 13.58
C THR A 177 11.73 1.67 13.09
N GLU A 178 11.38 0.50 13.57
CA GLU A 178 10.20 -0.25 13.15
C GLU A 178 9.14 -0.23 14.24
N VAL A 179 7.89 -0.01 13.87
CA VAL A 179 6.75 -0.19 14.79
C VAL A 179 6.35 -1.66 14.76
N THR A 180 6.47 -2.32 15.90
CA THR A 180 6.20 -3.75 16.06
C THR A 180 4.80 -4.04 16.58
N ARG A 181 4.23 -3.14 17.37
CA ARG A 181 2.87 -3.24 17.95
C ARG A 181 2.22 -1.86 18.10
N LEU A 182 0.90 -1.82 18.02
CA LEU A 182 0.09 -0.72 18.54
C LEU A 182 -0.25 -1.02 20.01
N LEU A 183 -0.08 -0.04 20.88
CA LEU A 183 -0.32 -0.18 22.32
C LEU A 183 -1.75 0.27 22.62
N MET A 184 -2.50 -0.59 23.30
CA MET A 184 -3.86 -0.31 23.72
C MET A 184 -3.92 -0.08 25.24
N HIS A 185 -4.74 0.85 25.69
CA HIS A 185 -5.03 1.11 27.08
C HIS A 185 -6.52 1.41 27.24
N ASP A 186 -7.23 0.64 28.06
CA ASP A 186 -8.68 0.75 28.28
C ASP A 186 -9.50 0.82 26.97
N GLY A 187 -9.18 -0.04 26.00
CA GLY A 187 -9.84 -0.11 24.70
C GLY A 187 -9.56 1.06 23.74
N ARG A 188 -8.62 1.94 24.08
CA ARG A 188 -8.19 3.10 23.28
C ARG A 188 -6.73 2.95 22.90
N LEU A 189 -6.34 3.61 21.81
CA LEU A 189 -4.95 3.68 21.42
C LEU A 189 -4.13 4.50 22.43
N GLY A 190 -3.02 3.92 22.93
CA GLY A 190 -2.12 4.54 23.91
C GLY A 190 -0.71 4.78 23.38
N GLY A 191 -0.40 4.29 22.17
CA GLY A 191 0.93 4.48 21.60
C GLY A 191 1.35 3.38 20.61
N VAL A 192 2.64 3.32 20.39
CA VAL A 192 3.28 2.28 19.57
C VAL A 192 4.48 1.70 20.30
N MET A 193 4.79 0.43 20.10
CA MET A 193 6.06 -0.17 20.46
C MET A 193 7.01 -0.02 19.27
N ALA A 194 8.13 0.66 19.46
CA ALA A 194 9.15 0.90 18.46
C ALA A 194 10.39 0.05 18.74
N LEU A 195 10.98 -0.51 17.68
CA LEU A 195 12.22 -1.26 17.72
C LEU A 195 13.26 -0.56 16.82
N ARG A 196 14.29 -0.01 17.43
CA ARG A 196 15.42 0.57 16.69
C ARG A 196 16.33 -0.55 16.17
N ARG A 197 16.81 -0.43 14.95
CA ARG A 197 17.73 -1.43 14.37
C ARG A 197 18.96 -1.62 15.24
N GLY A 198 19.21 -2.85 15.70
CA GLY A 198 20.31 -3.19 16.61
C GLY A 198 20.17 -2.68 18.04
N GLY A 199 18.98 -2.18 18.42
CA GLY A 199 18.65 -1.69 19.76
C GLY A 199 17.52 -2.47 20.42
N GLU A 200 17.07 -1.96 21.57
CA GLU A 200 15.94 -2.49 22.32
C GLU A 200 14.61 -1.90 21.85
N SER A 201 13.52 -2.59 22.16
CA SER A 201 12.17 -2.09 22.00
C SER A 201 11.84 -1.05 23.06
N TYR A 202 11.17 0.04 22.66
CA TYR A 202 10.73 1.08 23.57
C TYR A 202 9.36 1.63 23.17
N PRO A 203 8.51 2.03 24.12
CA PRO A 203 7.22 2.61 23.82
C PRO A 203 7.34 4.08 23.40
N ILE A 204 6.53 4.50 22.43
CA ILE A 204 6.25 5.89 22.12
C ILE A 204 4.77 6.13 22.44
N HIS A 205 4.51 6.82 23.54
CA HIS A 205 3.16 7.09 24.01
C HIS A 205 2.51 8.19 23.18
N THR A 206 1.33 7.92 22.65
CA THR A 206 0.51 8.87 21.89
C THR A 206 -0.94 8.42 21.86
N SER A 207 -1.86 9.38 21.75
CA SER A 207 -3.28 9.12 21.52
C SER A 207 -3.67 9.16 20.02
N ALA A 208 -2.71 9.40 19.12
CA ALA A 208 -2.96 9.51 17.69
C ALA A 208 -1.86 8.83 16.88
N VAL A 209 -2.21 7.80 16.12
CA VAL A 209 -1.32 7.09 15.21
C VAL A 209 -1.87 7.15 13.80
N VAL A 210 -1.02 7.50 12.84
CA VAL A 210 -1.32 7.46 11.40
C VAL A 210 -0.50 6.37 10.74
N LEU A 211 -1.15 5.32 10.26
CA LEU A 211 -0.50 4.29 9.45
C LEU A 211 -0.34 4.79 8.02
N ALA A 212 0.90 4.84 7.53
CA ALA A 212 1.29 5.19 6.16
C ALA A 212 2.32 4.17 5.63
N THR A 213 2.16 2.92 6.02
CA THR A 213 3.14 1.83 5.90
C THR A 213 3.24 1.23 4.50
N GLY A 214 2.40 1.67 3.56
CA GLY A 214 2.36 1.15 2.19
C GLY A 214 1.71 -0.22 2.08
N GLY A 215 2.04 -0.95 1.02
CA GLY A 215 1.32 -2.13 0.59
C GLY A 215 1.90 -3.47 1.05
N VAL A 216 1.53 -4.51 0.30
CA VAL A 216 1.69 -5.92 0.69
C VAL A 216 2.58 -6.73 -0.29
N GLY A 217 3.30 -6.06 -1.19
CA GLY A 217 3.95 -6.71 -2.34
C GLY A 217 4.89 -7.85 -1.97
N GLN A 218 5.60 -7.75 -0.86
CA GLN A 218 6.55 -8.77 -0.42
C GLN A 218 5.89 -10.06 0.12
N LEU A 219 4.57 -10.16 0.09
CA LEU A 219 3.86 -11.44 0.27
C LEU A 219 3.89 -12.33 -0.98
N TYR A 220 4.39 -11.82 -2.12
CA TYR A 220 4.43 -12.51 -3.41
C TYR A 220 5.87 -12.72 -3.90
N ALA A 221 6.12 -13.83 -4.56
CA ALA A 221 7.43 -14.12 -5.14
C ALA A 221 7.78 -13.16 -6.28
N VAL A 222 6.76 -12.76 -7.07
CA VAL A 222 6.93 -11.80 -8.17
C VAL A 222 6.17 -10.51 -7.83
N THR A 223 6.92 -9.47 -7.50
CA THR A 223 6.39 -8.16 -7.13
C THR A 223 7.30 -7.04 -7.60
N THR A 224 6.70 -5.90 -7.96
CA THR A 224 7.43 -4.67 -8.27
C THR A 224 7.69 -3.80 -7.04
N ASN A 225 7.16 -4.20 -5.88
CA ASN A 225 7.26 -3.43 -4.64
C ASN A 225 8.63 -3.61 -3.96
N PRO A 226 9.20 -2.55 -3.37
CA PRO A 226 10.44 -2.64 -2.61
C PRO A 226 10.30 -3.59 -1.42
N LYS A 227 11.45 -4.03 -0.88
CA LYS A 227 11.51 -4.98 0.24
C LYS A 227 10.80 -4.51 1.52
N VAL A 228 10.54 -3.21 1.63
CA VAL A 228 9.82 -2.61 2.76
C VAL A 228 8.30 -2.82 2.71
N ALA A 229 7.72 -3.25 1.59
CA ALA A 229 6.28 -3.46 1.44
C ALA A 229 5.83 -4.83 1.99
N THR A 230 5.86 -4.99 3.29
CA THR A 230 5.71 -6.26 4.03
C THR A 230 4.38 -6.43 4.76
N ALA A 231 3.38 -5.60 4.43
CA ALA A 231 2.00 -5.68 4.98
C ALA A 231 1.87 -5.32 6.48
N ASP A 232 2.88 -4.73 7.09
CA ASP A 232 2.92 -4.49 8.54
C ASP A 232 1.71 -3.70 9.05
N GLY A 233 1.30 -2.64 8.34
CA GLY A 233 0.17 -1.81 8.78
C GLY A 233 -1.16 -2.55 8.82
N TRP A 234 -1.39 -3.51 7.90
CA TRP A 234 -2.59 -4.33 7.94
C TRP A 234 -2.58 -5.27 9.16
N ALA A 235 -1.43 -5.88 9.44
CA ALA A 235 -1.28 -6.74 10.61
C ALA A 235 -1.44 -5.95 11.91
N LEU A 236 -0.77 -4.79 12.04
CA LEU A 236 -0.85 -3.91 13.18
C LEU A 236 -2.30 -3.46 13.47
N ALA A 237 -3.01 -3.00 12.44
CA ALA A 237 -4.40 -2.57 12.55
C ALA A 237 -5.34 -3.73 12.93
N TYR A 238 -5.17 -4.90 12.29
CA TYR A 238 -6.00 -6.08 12.55
C TYR A 238 -5.85 -6.59 13.99
N ARG A 239 -4.61 -6.65 14.52
CA ARG A 239 -4.33 -7.14 15.86
C ARG A 239 -4.96 -6.31 16.97
N VAL A 240 -5.22 -5.02 16.74
CA VAL A 240 -5.92 -4.15 17.69
C VAL A 240 -7.42 -4.03 17.43
N GLY A 241 -7.95 -4.83 16.51
CA GLY A 241 -9.38 -4.88 16.23
C GLY A 241 -9.88 -3.83 15.22
N ALA A 242 -9.01 -3.12 14.52
CA ALA A 242 -9.44 -2.25 13.43
C ALA A 242 -9.96 -3.07 12.24
N ARG A 243 -10.96 -2.53 11.54
CA ARG A 243 -11.58 -3.20 10.39
C ARG A 243 -10.69 -3.09 9.15
N LEU A 244 -10.59 -4.20 8.43
CA LEU A 244 -9.99 -4.27 7.11
C LEU A 244 -11.07 -4.53 6.06
N ARG A 245 -10.87 -4.04 4.83
CA ARG A 245 -11.85 -4.18 3.74
C ARG A 245 -11.15 -4.44 2.40
N ASP A 246 -11.78 -5.24 1.54
CA ASP A 246 -11.44 -5.40 0.11
C ASP A 246 -10.03 -5.96 -0.14
N LEU A 247 -9.51 -6.82 0.76
CA LEU A 247 -8.14 -7.33 0.73
C LEU A 247 -7.84 -8.21 -0.48
N GLU A 248 -8.86 -8.81 -1.09
CA GLU A 248 -8.78 -9.62 -2.31
C GLU A 248 -8.49 -8.82 -3.57
N PHE A 249 -8.69 -7.48 -3.55
CA PHE A 249 -8.44 -6.63 -4.71
C PHE A 249 -6.98 -6.22 -4.77
N LEU A 250 -6.23 -7.02 -5.48
CA LEU A 250 -4.80 -6.85 -5.71
C LEU A 250 -4.56 -6.60 -7.21
N GLN A 251 -3.82 -5.54 -7.52
CA GLN A 251 -3.49 -5.20 -8.90
C GLN A 251 -2.13 -5.77 -9.27
N PHE A 252 -2.10 -6.61 -10.29
CA PHE A 252 -0.88 -7.11 -10.90
C PHE A 252 -0.51 -6.23 -12.10
N HIS A 253 0.72 -5.71 -12.10
CA HIS A 253 1.24 -4.98 -13.25
C HIS A 253 1.65 -5.96 -14.34
N PRO A 254 1.19 -5.78 -15.60
CA PRO A 254 1.42 -6.78 -16.65
C PRO A 254 2.88 -6.87 -17.13
N THR A 255 3.66 -5.81 -17.01
CA THR A 255 4.99 -5.69 -17.62
C THR A 255 6.09 -5.47 -16.59
N ALA A 256 6.22 -6.38 -15.63
CA ALA A 256 7.44 -6.51 -14.85
C ALA A 256 8.45 -7.38 -15.60
N LEU A 257 9.72 -7.00 -15.57
CA LEU A 257 10.79 -7.76 -16.24
C LEU A 257 10.95 -9.12 -15.57
N LYS A 258 10.83 -10.20 -16.36
CA LYS A 258 10.91 -11.57 -15.87
C LYS A 258 12.37 -12.01 -15.81
N LEU A 259 12.99 -11.90 -14.66
CA LEU A 259 14.36 -12.32 -14.41
C LEU A 259 14.40 -13.34 -13.27
N PRO A 260 14.97 -14.54 -13.47
CA PRO A 260 15.07 -15.55 -12.43
C PRO A 260 15.81 -15.03 -11.18
N GLY A 261 15.24 -15.24 -10.01
CA GLY A 261 15.86 -14.88 -8.73
C GLY A 261 15.92 -13.38 -8.40
N VAL A 262 15.37 -12.50 -9.24
CA VAL A 262 15.35 -11.06 -9.00
C VAL A 262 14.03 -10.67 -8.31
N ASN A 263 14.14 -10.23 -7.05
CA ASN A 263 13.04 -9.69 -6.26
C ASN A 263 13.54 -8.44 -5.51
N PRO A 264 12.92 -7.28 -5.69
CA PRO A 264 11.76 -6.98 -6.54
C PRO A 264 12.02 -7.14 -8.04
N ALA A 265 10.98 -7.53 -8.79
CA ALA A 265 11.01 -7.58 -10.25
C ALA A 265 11.06 -6.15 -10.81
N PRO A 266 12.02 -5.82 -11.69
CA PRO A 266 12.12 -4.48 -12.24
C PRO A 266 10.88 -4.12 -13.07
N LEU A 267 10.29 -2.95 -12.80
CA LEU A 267 9.09 -2.48 -13.48
C LEU A 267 9.43 -1.86 -14.84
N ILE A 268 8.69 -2.25 -15.88
CA ILE A 268 8.60 -1.50 -17.13
C ILE A 268 7.23 -0.78 -17.11
N SER A 269 7.27 0.55 -16.93
CA SER A 269 6.10 1.40 -16.76
C SER A 269 5.07 1.24 -17.88
N GLU A 270 3.80 1.48 -17.54
CA GLU A 270 2.70 1.53 -18.51
C GLU A 270 2.90 2.58 -19.60
N ALA A 271 3.62 3.66 -19.29
CA ALA A 271 3.95 4.71 -20.26
C ALA A 271 4.70 4.17 -21.48
N VAL A 272 5.45 3.06 -21.34
CA VAL A 272 6.14 2.40 -22.48
C VAL A 272 5.13 1.76 -23.43
N ARG A 273 4.05 1.14 -22.91
CA ARG A 273 2.94 0.64 -23.75
C ARG A 273 2.14 1.81 -24.36
N GLY A 274 1.91 2.88 -23.60
CA GLY A 274 1.35 4.14 -24.10
C GLY A 274 2.18 4.79 -25.20
N ALA A 275 3.50 4.54 -25.22
CA ALA A 275 4.40 5.01 -26.25
C ALA A 275 4.44 4.10 -27.51
N GLY A 276 3.67 3.01 -27.53
CA GLY A 276 3.53 2.13 -28.68
C GLY A 276 4.24 0.79 -28.59
N ALA A 277 4.79 0.41 -27.44
CA ALA A 277 5.35 -0.93 -27.27
C ALA A 277 4.25 -2.00 -27.30
N LEU A 278 4.53 -3.15 -27.91
CA LEU A 278 3.59 -4.23 -28.18
C LEU A 278 3.87 -5.45 -27.28
N LEU A 279 2.83 -6.17 -26.92
CA LEU A 279 2.91 -7.45 -26.21
C LEU A 279 2.87 -8.60 -27.21
N VAL A 280 3.93 -9.40 -27.24
CA VAL A 280 4.08 -10.52 -28.16
C VAL A 280 4.36 -11.83 -27.43
N ASP A 281 3.88 -12.95 -28.01
CA ASP A 281 4.17 -14.30 -27.54
C ASP A 281 5.49 -14.84 -28.12
N ARG A 282 5.79 -16.11 -27.84
CA ARG A 282 7.02 -16.80 -28.32
C ARG A 282 7.17 -16.84 -29.84
N ASP A 283 6.06 -16.73 -30.57
CA ASP A 283 6.04 -16.78 -32.04
C ASP A 283 6.03 -15.36 -32.65
N GLY A 284 6.15 -14.32 -31.83
CA GLY A 284 6.14 -12.91 -32.23
C GLY A 284 4.73 -12.39 -32.53
N ARG A 285 3.66 -13.14 -32.20
CA ARG A 285 2.27 -12.73 -32.43
C ARG A 285 1.82 -11.78 -31.32
N ARG A 286 1.22 -10.65 -31.71
CA ARG A 286 0.58 -9.71 -30.79
C ARG A 286 -0.71 -10.29 -30.25
N PHE A 287 -0.74 -10.64 -28.94
CA PHE A 287 -1.87 -11.34 -28.33
C PHE A 287 -2.85 -10.42 -27.59
N ALA A 288 -2.48 -9.19 -27.28
CA ALA A 288 -3.31 -8.30 -26.46
C ALA A 288 -4.66 -7.96 -27.12
N LEU A 289 -4.70 -7.87 -28.46
CA LEU A 289 -5.91 -7.62 -29.25
C LEU A 289 -6.90 -8.77 -29.24
N ASP A 290 -6.47 -9.99 -28.93
CA ASP A 290 -7.37 -11.15 -28.87
C ASP A 290 -8.31 -11.10 -27.65
N VAL A 291 -7.95 -10.33 -26.63
CA VAL A 291 -8.68 -10.25 -25.37
C VAL A 291 -9.44 -8.94 -25.16
N ASP A 292 -8.96 -7.84 -25.78
CA ASP A 292 -9.62 -6.53 -25.69
C ASP A 292 -9.26 -5.68 -26.92
N PRO A 293 -10.22 -5.00 -27.55
CA PRO A 293 -9.97 -4.18 -28.75
C PRO A 293 -9.01 -3.01 -28.50
N ARG A 294 -8.81 -2.59 -27.26
CA ARG A 294 -7.82 -1.57 -26.87
C ARG A 294 -6.38 -2.14 -26.82
N GLY A 295 -6.22 -3.46 -26.90
CA GLY A 295 -4.92 -4.13 -26.88
C GLY A 295 -4.11 -3.80 -25.62
N GLU A 296 -2.88 -3.32 -25.78
CA GLU A 296 -1.95 -2.96 -24.70
C GLU A 296 -2.43 -1.81 -23.82
N LEU A 297 -3.43 -1.04 -24.28
CA LEU A 297 -4.04 0.08 -23.55
C LEU A 297 -5.33 -0.31 -22.82
N ALA A 298 -5.68 -1.58 -22.80
CA ALA A 298 -6.75 -2.09 -21.95
C ALA A 298 -6.39 -1.95 -20.45
N PRO A 299 -7.39 -1.97 -19.54
CA PRO A 299 -7.15 -1.96 -18.10
C PRO A 299 -6.14 -3.01 -17.64
N ARG A 300 -5.36 -2.69 -16.61
CA ARG A 300 -4.24 -3.52 -16.15
C ARG A 300 -4.61 -4.95 -15.82
N ASP A 301 -5.78 -5.16 -15.22
CA ASP A 301 -6.29 -6.49 -14.87
C ASP A 301 -6.52 -7.36 -16.12
N ILE A 302 -7.01 -6.78 -17.21
CA ILE A 302 -7.21 -7.47 -18.49
C ILE A 302 -5.85 -7.83 -19.10
N VAL A 303 -4.96 -6.86 -19.22
CA VAL A 303 -3.62 -7.07 -19.81
C VAL A 303 -2.80 -8.05 -18.96
N ALA A 304 -2.87 -7.97 -17.62
CA ALA A 304 -2.15 -8.91 -16.74
C ALA A 304 -2.61 -10.36 -16.93
N ARG A 305 -3.91 -10.58 -17.11
CA ARG A 305 -4.44 -11.93 -17.43
C ARG A 305 -3.97 -12.44 -18.79
N ALA A 306 -3.91 -11.55 -19.80
CA ALA A 306 -3.42 -11.91 -21.12
C ALA A 306 -1.93 -12.29 -21.09
N VAL A 307 -1.11 -11.48 -20.38
CA VAL A 307 0.32 -11.78 -20.20
C VAL A 307 0.52 -13.06 -19.39
N ALA A 308 -0.26 -13.31 -18.33
CA ALA A 308 -0.21 -14.56 -17.57
C ALA A 308 -0.50 -15.78 -18.44
N ALA A 309 -1.51 -15.69 -19.31
CA ALA A 309 -1.86 -16.77 -20.23
C ALA A 309 -0.76 -17.03 -21.28
N ALA A 310 -0.20 -15.98 -21.87
CA ALA A 310 0.91 -16.10 -22.82
C ALA A 310 2.18 -16.64 -22.15
N ASP A 311 2.48 -16.18 -20.93
CA ASP A 311 3.62 -16.66 -20.16
C ASP A 311 3.52 -18.14 -19.83
N ALA A 312 2.35 -18.63 -19.45
CA ALA A 312 2.07 -20.05 -19.21
C ALA A 312 2.13 -20.90 -20.50
N ALA A 313 1.83 -20.29 -21.66
CA ALA A 313 1.90 -20.95 -22.97
C ALA A 313 3.31 -20.96 -23.60
N GLY A 314 4.32 -20.42 -22.92
CA GLY A 314 5.70 -20.50 -23.38
C GLY A 314 6.47 -19.19 -23.37
N GLY A 315 5.86 -18.11 -22.85
CA GLY A 315 6.52 -16.83 -22.62
C GLY A 315 5.73 -15.64 -23.17
N ALA A 316 5.98 -14.47 -22.56
CA ALA A 316 5.46 -13.18 -23.00
C ALA A 316 6.60 -12.17 -23.03
N TRP A 317 6.60 -11.33 -24.04
CA TRP A 317 7.62 -10.28 -24.23
C TRP A 317 6.96 -8.94 -24.54
N LEU A 318 7.64 -7.88 -24.10
CA LEU A 318 7.34 -6.52 -24.53
C LEU A 318 8.32 -6.14 -25.66
N ASP A 319 7.79 -5.86 -26.82
CA ASP A 319 8.52 -5.33 -27.96
C ASP A 319 8.48 -3.79 -27.95
N ALA A 320 9.55 -3.17 -27.53
CA ALA A 320 9.70 -1.72 -27.46
C ALA A 320 10.60 -1.16 -28.57
N ARG A 321 11.08 -1.99 -29.52
CA ARG A 321 12.05 -1.62 -30.56
C ARG A 321 11.55 -0.52 -31.51
N GLN A 322 10.23 -0.35 -31.62
CA GLN A 322 9.60 0.70 -32.45
C GLN A 322 9.33 1.99 -31.67
N VAL A 323 9.61 2.04 -30.36
CA VAL A 323 9.40 3.24 -29.54
C VAL A 323 10.53 4.23 -29.79
N GLY A 324 10.24 5.31 -30.52
CA GLY A 324 11.20 6.36 -30.81
C GLY A 324 11.72 7.07 -29.56
N GLU A 325 13.00 7.43 -29.58
CA GLU A 325 13.68 8.17 -28.49
C GLU A 325 13.54 7.51 -27.10
N PHE A 326 13.53 6.17 -27.06
CA PHE A 326 13.27 5.41 -25.83
C PHE A 326 14.16 5.86 -24.66
N ALA A 327 15.46 6.01 -24.89
CA ALA A 327 16.43 6.34 -23.83
C ALA A 327 16.23 7.74 -23.24
N SER A 328 15.81 8.72 -24.05
CA SER A 328 15.53 10.07 -23.56
C SER A 328 14.17 10.18 -22.85
N ARG A 329 13.18 9.42 -23.33
CA ARG A 329 11.84 9.39 -22.74
C ARG A 329 11.76 8.57 -21.45
N PHE A 330 12.55 7.49 -21.35
CA PHE A 330 12.55 6.54 -20.23
C PHE A 330 13.97 6.29 -19.70
N PRO A 331 14.66 7.32 -19.18
CA PRO A 331 16.07 7.20 -18.78
C PRO A 331 16.27 6.23 -17.62
N GLY A 332 15.32 6.14 -16.69
CA GLY A 332 15.36 5.20 -15.56
C GLY A 332 15.21 3.76 -16.00
N ILE A 333 14.24 3.48 -16.90
CA ILE A 333 14.03 2.14 -17.48
C ILE A 333 15.25 1.74 -18.32
N THR A 334 15.79 2.65 -19.14
CA THR A 334 17.01 2.38 -19.93
C THR A 334 18.19 1.98 -19.03
N ALA A 335 18.43 2.75 -17.97
CA ALA A 335 19.50 2.44 -17.01
C ALA A 335 19.24 1.11 -16.27
N MET A 336 17.98 0.80 -15.98
CA MET A 336 17.57 -0.46 -15.33
C MET A 336 17.81 -1.63 -16.28
N LEU A 337 17.37 -1.57 -17.55
CA LEU A 337 17.57 -2.61 -18.55
C LEU A 337 19.07 -2.88 -18.79
N ALA A 338 19.87 -1.83 -18.92
CA ALA A 338 21.33 -1.94 -19.13
C ALA A 338 22.03 -2.69 -17.98
N ARG A 339 21.59 -2.53 -16.73
CA ARG A 339 22.12 -3.31 -15.58
C ARG A 339 21.84 -4.81 -15.69
N HIS A 340 20.86 -5.20 -16.47
CA HIS A 340 20.52 -6.60 -16.75
C HIS A 340 20.96 -7.07 -18.15
N GLY A 341 21.79 -6.28 -18.84
CA GLY A 341 22.32 -6.63 -20.16
C GLY A 341 21.30 -6.54 -21.30
N LEU A 342 20.21 -5.79 -21.11
CA LEU A 342 19.13 -5.63 -22.09
C LEU A 342 19.10 -4.21 -22.67
N ASP A 343 18.69 -4.11 -23.93
CA ASP A 343 18.49 -2.85 -24.67
C ASP A 343 17.13 -2.86 -25.36
N ALA A 344 16.24 -1.94 -24.93
CA ALA A 344 14.89 -1.84 -25.48
C ALA A 344 14.82 -1.55 -27.00
N ALA A 345 15.91 -1.00 -27.58
CA ALA A 345 15.97 -0.75 -29.02
C ALA A 345 16.30 -2.01 -29.85
N ARG A 346 16.77 -3.08 -29.19
CA ARG A 346 17.24 -4.30 -29.87
C ARG A 346 16.58 -5.56 -29.40
N ASP A 347 16.27 -5.65 -28.11
CA ASP A 347 15.87 -6.87 -27.46
C ASP A 347 14.36 -6.93 -27.26
N LEU A 348 13.79 -8.13 -27.35
CA LEU A 348 12.48 -8.43 -26.79
C LEU A 348 12.62 -8.56 -25.26
N LEU A 349 11.86 -7.79 -24.52
CA LEU A 349 11.96 -7.73 -23.07
C LEU A 349 11.05 -8.79 -22.45
N PRO A 350 11.58 -9.83 -21.77
CA PRO A 350 10.74 -10.86 -21.15
C PRO A 350 9.94 -10.26 -20.01
N VAL A 351 8.63 -10.47 -20.01
CA VAL A 351 7.72 -9.88 -19.02
C VAL A 351 6.82 -10.93 -18.38
N ALA A 352 6.42 -10.67 -17.14
CA ALA A 352 5.40 -11.42 -16.40
C ALA A 352 4.56 -10.48 -15.55
N PRO A 353 3.33 -10.88 -15.17
CA PRO A 353 2.56 -10.14 -14.18
C PRO A 353 3.26 -10.17 -12.82
N ALA A 354 3.30 -9.02 -12.15
CA ALA A 354 3.86 -8.91 -10.81
C ALA A 354 2.89 -8.15 -9.90
N LEU A 355 2.80 -8.56 -8.63
CA LEU A 355 2.02 -7.79 -7.67
C LEU A 355 2.57 -6.38 -7.57
N HIS A 356 1.69 -5.38 -7.70
CA HIS A 356 2.08 -3.98 -7.84
C HIS A 356 1.38 -3.05 -6.87
N TYR A 357 0.08 -3.26 -6.60
CA TYR A 357 -0.70 -2.37 -5.73
C TYR A 357 -1.86 -3.13 -5.07
N ALA A 358 -2.18 -2.75 -3.83
CA ALA A 358 -3.34 -3.25 -3.10
C ALA A 358 -4.42 -2.14 -3.02
N MET A 359 -5.65 -2.42 -3.49
CA MET A 359 -6.76 -1.47 -3.43
C MET A 359 -7.51 -1.52 -2.10
N GLY A 360 -7.50 -2.67 -1.43
CA GLY A 360 -8.02 -2.86 -0.09
C GLY A 360 -7.05 -2.41 1.01
N GLY A 361 -7.45 -2.59 2.27
CA GLY A 361 -6.62 -2.22 3.42
C GLY A 361 -7.40 -1.89 4.67
N VAL A 362 -6.81 -1.08 5.54
CA VAL A 362 -7.47 -0.54 6.72
C VAL A 362 -8.66 0.31 6.27
N GLN A 363 -9.86 -0.06 6.69
CA GLN A 363 -11.08 0.68 6.35
C GLN A 363 -11.05 2.07 7.00
N THR A 364 -11.19 3.13 6.19
CA THR A 364 -11.23 4.51 6.66
C THR A 364 -12.49 5.24 6.23
N ASP A 365 -12.80 6.31 6.96
CA ASP A 365 -13.70 7.36 6.46
C ASP A 365 -12.96 8.32 5.50
N LEU A 366 -13.64 9.37 5.07
CA LEU A 366 -13.09 10.35 4.13
C LEU A 366 -12.02 11.26 4.74
N GLU A 367 -11.89 11.29 6.06
CA GLU A 367 -10.85 11.98 6.84
C GLU A 367 -9.69 11.07 7.24
N GLY A 368 -9.64 9.84 6.70
CA GLY A 368 -8.61 8.86 7.01
C GLY A 368 -8.72 8.20 8.38
N ARG A 369 -9.80 8.43 9.15
CA ARG A 369 -10.02 7.81 10.45
C ARG A 369 -10.35 6.33 10.26
N ALA A 370 -9.68 5.46 11.01
CA ALA A 370 -10.01 4.04 11.07
C ALA A 370 -11.22 3.77 11.97
N SER A 371 -11.66 2.52 12.04
CA SER A 371 -12.75 2.10 12.92
C SER A 371 -12.40 2.12 14.42
N LEU A 372 -11.15 2.34 14.77
CA LEU A 372 -10.63 2.42 16.12
C LEU A 372 -10.30 3.88 16.46
N PRO A 373 -10.82 4.46 17.57
CA PRO A 373 -10.49 5.81 17.98
C PRO A 373 -8.98 6.01 18.21
N GLY A 374 -8.44 7.12 17.69
CA GLY A 374 -7.00 7.43 17.77
C GLY A 374 -6.16 6.79 16.65
N LEU A 375 -6.78 6.03 15.75
CA LEU A 375 -6.10 5.43 14.60
C LEU A 375 -6.57 6.03 13.29
N TRP A 376 -5.61 6.42 12.44
CA TRP A 376 -5.79 6.83 11.05
C TRP A 376 -4.98 5.94 10.12
N ALA A 377 -5.37 5.88 8.85
CA ALA A 377 -4.59 5.21 7.81
C ALA A 377 -4.67 6.02 6.51
N VAL A 378 -3.54 6.14 5.80
CA VAL A 378 -3.42 6.94 4.57
C VAL A 378 -2.50 6.26 3.54
N GLY A 379 -2.76 6.51 2.27
CA GLY A 379 -2.06 5.86 1.15
C GLY A 379 -2.39 4.38 1.04
N GLU A 380 -1.52 3.60 0.43
CA GLU A 380 -1.81 2.21 0.05
C GLU A 380 -2.17 1.25 1.22
N VAL A 381 -1.86 1.60 2.46
CA VAL A 381 -2.29 0.81 3.63
C VAL A 381 -3.79 0.95 3.91
N ALA A 382 -4.41 2.03 3.42
CA ALA A 382 -5.80 2.38 3.64
C ALA A 382 -6.71 1.87 2.51
N SER A 383 -7.94 1.47 2.86
CA SER A 383 -9.04 1.32 1.92
C SER A 383 -9.94 2.54 1.99
N THR A 384 -9.62 3.55 1.18
CA THR A 384 -10.33 4.84 1.10
C THR A 384 -11.65 4.75 0.34
N GLY A 385 -11.81 3.69 -0.48
CA GLY A 385 -12.94 3.52 -1.39
C GLY A 385 -12.70 4.09 -2.80
N VAL A 386 -11.61 4.81 -3.04
CA VAL A 386 -11.32 5.44 -4.36
C VAL A 386 -11.18 4.41 -5.48
N HIS A 387 -10.52 3.29 -5.22
CA HIS A 387 -10.07 2.40 -6.28
C HIS A 387 -11.05 1.28 -6.63
N GLY A 388 -11.98 0.98 -5.75
CA GLY A 388 -12.89 -0.16 -5.94
C GLY A 388 -12.13 -1.46 -6.23
N ALA A 389 -12.55 -2.18 -7.26
CA ALA A 389 -11.95 -3.46 -7.61
C ALA A 389 -10.69 -3.36 -8.49
N ASN A 390 -10.39 -2.18 -9.05
CA ASN A 390 -9.24 -1.98 -9.92
C ASN A 390 -8.85 -0.49 -9.99
N ARG A 391 -7.58 -0.21 -9.72
CA ARG A 391 -7.06 1.16 -9.63
C ARG A 391 -6.78 1.73 -11.03
N LEU A 392 -7.27 2.94 -11.29
CA LEU A 392 -6.84 3.73 -12.45
C LEU A 392 -5.35 4.10 -12.30
N ALA A 393 -4.60 4.01 -13.38
CA ALA A 393 -3.17 4.33 -13.39
C ALA A 393 -2.90 5.75 -12.85
N SER A 394 -1.78 5.93 -12.18
CA SER A 394 -1.30 7.22 -11.63
C SER A 394 -2.18 7.92 -10.58
N ASN A 395 -3.26 7.27 -10.09
CA ASN A 395 -4.08 7.79 -8.98
C ASN A 395 -3.46 7.57 -7.60
N SER A 396 -2.55 6.62 -7.41
CA SER A 396 -2.07 6.25 -6.06
C SER A 396 -1.25 7.33 -5.37
N LEU A 397 -0.39 8.06 -6.11
CA LEU A 397 0.35 9.17 -5.53
C LEU A 397 -0.58 10.35 -5.20
N LEU A 398 -1.60 10.60 -6.04
CA LEU A 398 -2.61 11.62 -5.77
C LEU A 398 -3.44 11.26 -4.53
N GLU A 399 -3.87 10.01 -4.40
CA GLU A 399 -4.57 9.51 -3.20
C GLU A 399 -3.73 9.73 -1.94
N GLY A 400 -2.43 9.37 -2.02
CA GLY A 400 -1.50 9.59 -0.93
C GLY A 400 -1.37 11.05 -0.50
N LEU A 401 -1.53 12.02 -1.41
CA LEU A 401 -1.52 13.45 -1.11
C LEU A 401 -2.85 13.93 -0.54
N VAL A 402 -3.95 13.62 -1.22
CA VAL A 402 -5.28 14.15 -0.88
C VAL A 402 -5.75 13.62 0.48
N PHE A 403 -5.72 12.30 0.68
CA PHE A 403 -6.20 11.72 1.94
C PHE A 403 -5.22 11.92 3.09
N ALA A 404 -3.90 12.06 2.83
CA ALA A 404 -2.95 12.45 3.86
C ALA A 404 -3.17 13.89 4.34
N ASP A 405 -3.55 14.81 3.45
CA ASP A 405 -3.93 16.18 3.81
C ASP A 405 -5.13 16.20 4.74
N ARG A 406 -6.18 15.48 4.37
CA ARG A 406 -7.41 15.36 5.16
C ARG A 406 -7.14 14.71 6.52
N ALA A 407 -6.39 13.62 6.55
CA ALA A 407 -6.01 12.95 7.79
C ALA A 407 -5.16 13.85 8.69
N GLY A 408 -4.18 14.58 8.15
CA GLY A 408 -3.37 15.53 8.92
C GLY A 408 -4.23 16.59 9.61
N ARG A 409 -5.20 17.18 8.90
CA ARG A 409 -6.18 18.13 9.47
C ARG A 409 -7.08 17.48 10.51
N SER A 410 -7.56 16.26 10.24
CA SER A 410 -8.40 15.49 11.16
C SER A 410 -7.67 15.19 12.47
N VAL A 411 -6.41 14.76 12.41
CA VAL A 411 -5.56 14.54 13.59
C VAL A 411 -5.34 15.84 14.36
N ALA A 412 -5.03 16.95 13.67
CA ALA A 412 -4.84 18.25 14.32
C ALA A 412 -6.08 18.72 15.08
N THR A 413 -7.26 18.53 14.49
CA THR A 413 -8.56 18.81 15.12
C THR A 413 -8.81 17.91 16.33
N ALA A 414 -8.64 16.60 16.21
CA ALA A 414 -8.83 15.66 17.31
C ALA A 414 -7.92 15.97 18.51
N LEU A 415 -6.67 16.36 18.27
CA LEU A 415 -5.76 16.78 19.33
C LEU A 415 -6.18 18.10 19.98
N ALA A 416 -6.74 19.05 19.22
CA ALA A 416 -7.26 20.29 19.74
C ALA A 416 -8.50 20.05 20.61
N ASP A 417 -9.40 19.17 20.20
CA ASP A 417 -10.60 18.78 20.93
C ASP A 417 -10.25 18.09 22.26
N ALA A 418 -9.31 17.14 22.20
CA ALA A 418 -8.81 16.48 23.41
C ALA A 418 -8.18 17.46 24.41
N ALA A 419 -7.38 18.43 23.93
CA ALA A 419 -6.79 19.46 24.78
C ALA A 419 -7.86 20.40 25.40
N ALA A 420 -8.99 20.59 24.73
CA ALA A 420 -10.14 21.36 25.23
C ALA A 420 -11.11 20.54 26.12
N GLY A 421 -10.76 19.29 26.45
CA GLY A 421 -11.61 18.38 27.23
C GLY A 421 -12.87 17.92 26.50
N ARG A 422 -12.95 18.12 25.19
CA ARG A 422 -14.01 17.58 24.36
C ARG A 422 -13.63 16.16 23.97
N THR A 423 -14.33 15.18 24.50
CA THR A 423 -14.16 13.77 24.09
C THR A 423 -14.78 13.61 22.70
N ASP A 424 -13.96 13.34 21.72
CA ASP A 424 -14.43 12.94 20.40
C ASP A 424 -14.89 11.46 20.51
N ASP A 425 -16.20 11.23 20.76
CA ASP A 425 -16.81 9.91 20.68
C ASP A 425 -17.05 9.47 19.23
N THR A 426 -16.63 10.26 18.28
CA THR A 426 -16.65 9.91 16.87
C THR A 426 -15.51 8.92 16.54
N ALA A 427 -15.60 7.69 17.06
CA ALA A 427 -15.18 6.54 16.28
C ALA A 427 -15.81 6.77 14.91
N GLY A 428 -14.99 6.96 13.88
CA GLY A 428 -15.48 7.33 12.56
C GLY A 428 -16.74 6.53 12.27
N SER A 429 -17.83 7.21 11.91
CA SER A 429 -19.10 6.57 11.54
C SER A 429 -18.89 5.71 10.29
N VAL A 430 -18.02 4.71 10.41
CA VAL A 430 -17.73 3.72 9.37
C VAL A 430 -18.87 2.70 9.38
N THR A 431 -20.13 3.22 9.28
CA THR A 431 -21.35 2.41 9.30
C THR A 431 -21.64 1.73 7.97
N ARG A 432 -20.84 1.93 6.93
CA ARG A 432 -21.00 1.18 5.70
C ARG A 432 -20.35 -0.21 5.82
N ALA A 433 -21.14 -1.17 6.30
CA ALA A 433 -20.90 -2.59 6.07
C ALA A 433 -21.05 -2.87 4.55
N GLY A 434 -20.00 -2.57 3.77
CA GLY A 434 -19.88 -3.06 2.40
C GLY A 434 -19.63 -4.57 2.44
N ALA A 435 -20.16 -5.32 1.46
CA ALA A 435 -19.81 -6.72 1.24
C ALA A 435 -18.30 -6.82 1.02
N GLY A 436 -17.51 -7.27 2.01
CA GLY A 436 -16.04 -7.31 1.95
C GLY A 436 -15.35 -6.98 3.28
N ALA A 437 -16.06 -6.43 4.28
CA ALA A 437 -15.48 -6.22 5.60
C ALA A 437 -15.14 -7.57 6.26
N LEU A 438 -13.85 -7.79 6.54
CA LEU A 438 -13.43 -8.87 7.44
C LEU A 438 -13.77 -8.46 8.87
N ALA A 439 -14.21 -9.41 9.69
CA ALA A 439 -14.39 -9.16 11.12
C ALA A 439 -13.09 -8.59 11.71
N ALA A 440 -13.23 -7.64 12.64
CA ALA A 440 -12.11 -7.17 13.43
C ALA A 440 -11.43 -8.37 14.13
N GLY A 441 -10.11 -8.35 14.21
CA GLY A 441 -9.38 -9.32 15.02
C GLY A 441 -9.77 -9.19 16.50
N THR A 442 -9.66 -10.25 17.25
CA THR A 442 -9.66 -10.16 18.70
C THR A 442 -8.32 -9.57 19.14
N PRO A 443 -8.29 -8.56 20.03
CA PRO A 443 -7.03 -8.09 20.59
C PRO A 443 -6.24 -9.25 21.18
N GLU A 444 -5.00 -9.43 20.70
CA GLU A 444 -4.09 -10.44 21.27
C GLU A 444 -3.37 -9.79 22.46
N ASP A 445 -3.73 -10.20 23.66
CA ASP A 445 -3.22 -9.61 24.91
C ASP A 445 -1.73 -9.92 25.21
N GLU A 446 -1.14 -10.93 24.56
CA GLU A 446 0.26 -11.32 24.79
C GLU A 446 0.98 -11.70 23.48
N ALA A 447 1.38 -10.71 22.68
CA ALA A 447 2.38 -10.98 21.66
C ALA A 447 3.76 -11.14 22.35
N SER A 448 4.46 -12.24 22.09
CA SER A 448 5.84 -12.43 22.53
C SER A 448 6.73 -11.25 22.11
N GLU A 449 7.75 -10.93 22.91
CA GLU A 449 8.72 -9.89 22.56
C GLU A 449 9.35 -10.16 21.18
N PRO A 450 9.58 -9.12 20.36
CA PRO A 450 10.18 -9.28 19.05
C PRO A 450 11.58 -9.89 19.14
N ASP A 451 11.80 -11.01 18.44
CA ASP A 451 13.11 -11.65 18.29
C ASP A 451 13.54 -11.58 16.82
N THR A 452 14.52 -10.72 16.52
CA THR A 452 15.05 -10.55 15.17
C THR A 452 15.78 -11.80 14.68
N GLY A 453 16.44 -12.55 15.55
CA GLY A 453 17.10 -13.80 15.21
C GLY A 453 16.10 -14.90 14.82
N ALA A 454 14.98 -15.00 15.54
CA ALA A 454 13.89 -15.90 15.17
C ALA A 454 13.28 -15.53 13.79
N ASP A 455 13.10 -14.24 13.50
CA ASP A 455 12.63 -13.79 12.20
C ASP A 455 13.62 -14.11 11.07
N ASP A 456 14.92 -13.91 11.31
CA ASP A 456 15.95 -14.22 10.30
C ASP A 456 15.97 -15.71 9.96
N ALA A 457 15.79 -16.59 10.96
CA ALA A 457 15.66 -18.02 10.76
C ALA A 457 14.45 -18.43 9.90
N CYS A 458 13.42 -17.59 9.75
CA CYS A 458 12.21 -17.85 8.97
C CYS A 458 12.34 -17.57 7.46
N ALA A 459 13.54 -17.42 6.91
CA ALA A 459 13.73 -17.12 5.48
C ALA A 459 13.08 -18.16 4.55
N ALA A 460 13.13 -19.45 4.92
CA ALA A 460 12.47 -20.53 4.16
C ALA A 460 10.93 -20.40 4.23
N ILE A 461 10.37 -20.17 5.41
CA ILE A 461 8.92 -19.97 5.61
C ILE A 461 8.41 -18.80 4.76
N ARG A 462 9.14 -17.68 4.76
CA ARG A 462 8.78 -16.52 3.93
C ARG A 462 8.89 -16.79 2.43
N ARG A 463 9.84 -17.61 1.99
CA ARG A 463 9.93 -18.02 0.59
C ARG A 463 8.73 -18.87 0.21
N ASP A 464 8.42 -19.92 0.99
CA ASP A 464 7.31 -20.83 0.72
C ASP A 464 5.96 -20.09 0.72
N MET A 465 5.75 -19.18 1.68
CA MET A 465 4.59 -18.27 1.69
C MET A 465 4.45 -17.47 0.37
N ARG A 466 5.55 -16.89 -0.12
CA ARG A 466 5.52 -16.11 -1.37
C ARG A 466 5.19 -16.97 -2.58
N GLU A 467 5.69 -18.19 -2.64
CA GLU A 467 5.40 -19.14 -3.72
C GLU A 467 3.92 -19.54 -3.69
N ILE A 468 3.37 -19.88 -2.52
CA ILE A 468 1.94 -20.18 -2.33
C ILE A 468 1.07 -18.99 -2.76
N MET A 469 1.36 -17.79 -2.28
CA MET A 469 0.58 -16.60 -2.63
C MET A 469 0.64 -16.30 -4.13
N THR A 470 1.76 -16.53 -4.78
CA THR A 470 1.91 -16.30 -6.23
C THR A 470 1.15 -17.35 -7.04
N ALA A 471 1.24 -18.62 -6.67
CA ALA A 471 0.62 -19.72 -7.40
C ALA A 471 -0.90 -19.79 -7.18
N ASP A 472 -1.35 -19.66 -5.93
CA ASP A 472 -2.72 -19.98 -5.54
C ASP A 472 -3.63 -18.75 -5.33
N VAL A 473 -3.03 -17.59 -5.02
CA VAL A 473 -3.74 -16.33 -4.71
C VAL A 473 -3.35 -15.21 -5.69
N GLY A 474 -2.83 -15.61 -6.85
CA GLY A 474 -2.30 -14.73 -7.90
C GLY A 474 -3.37 -14.08 -8.79
N VAL A 475 -3.01 -13.90 -10.07
CA VAL A 475 -3.84 -13.23 -11.10
C VAL A 475 -5.16 -13.96 -11.35
N GLN A 476 -5.15 -15.28 -11.27
CA GLN A 476 -6.32 -16.16 -11.43
C GLN A 476 -6.42 -17.09 -10.23
N ARG A 477 -7.62 -17.33 -9.76
CA ARG A 477 -7.91 -18.07 -8.53
C ARG A 477 -9.05 -19.05 -8.74
N THR A 478 -9.03 -20.15 -7.98
CA THR A 478 -10.14 -21.12 -7.91
C THR A 478 -10.41 -21.46 -6.45
N GLU A 479 -11.55 -22.07 -6.14
CA GLU A 479 -11.80 -22.58 -4.78
C GLU A 479 -10.72 -23.58 -4.35
N THR A 480 -10.28 -24.43 -5.28
CA THR A 480 -9.25 -25.44 -5.00
C THR A 480 -7.90 -24.79 -4.65
N SER A 481 -7.45 -23.82 -5.44
CA SER A 481 -6.18 -23.11 -5.17
C SER A 481 -6.25 -22.32 -3.85
N LEU A 482 -7.35 -21.63 -3.59
CA LEU A 482 -7.52 -20.85 -2.36
C LEU A 482 -7.60 -21.74 -1.11
N LEU A 483 -8.24 -22.91 -1.20
CA LEU A 483 -8.26 -23.91 -0.11
C LEU A 483 -6.87 -24.51 0.14
N HIS A 484 -6.08 -24.74 -0.92
CA HIS A 484 -4.70 -25.18 -0.80
C HIS A 484 -3.88 -24.10 -0.06
N ALA A 485 -3.95 -22.84 -0.51
CA ALA A 485 -3.27 -21.72 0.13
C ALA A 485 -3.64 -21.59 1.62
N GLU A 486 -4.94 -21.66 1.99
CA GLU A 486 -5.35 -21.57 3.39
C GLU A 486 -4.67 -22.64 4.26
N ARG A 487 -4.66 -23.90 3.80
CA ARG A 487 -4.05 -25.03 4.55
C ARG A 487 -2.54 -24.86 4.71
N GLU A 488 -1.86 -24.50 3.63
CA GLU A 488 -0.41 -24.34 3.66
C GLU A 488 0.04 -23.12 4.48
N LEU A 489 -0.65 -22.00 4.34
CA LEU A 489 -0.37 -20.79 5.15
C LEU A 489 -0.64 -21.04 6.64
N GLU A 490 -1.65 -21.86 6.97
CA GLU A 490 -1.91 -22.27 8.35
C GLU A 490 -0.79 -23.20 8.87
N ARG A 491 -0.29 -24.13 8.05
CA ARG A 491 0.86 -24.98 8.40
C ARG A 491 2.08 -24.11 8.69
N LEU A 492 2.44 -23.19 7.78
CA LEU A 492 3.56 -22.28 7.96
C LEU A 492 3.41 -21.39 9.21
N THR A 493 2.18 -21.00 9.55
CA THR A 493 1.91 -20.23 10.77
C THR A 493 2.25 -21.03 12.02
N ARG A 494 1.90 -22.33 12.07
CA ARG A 494 2.24 -23.24 13.18
C ARG A 494 3.73 -23.53 13.29
N GLU A 495 4.46 -23.50 12.18
CA GLU A 495 5.91 -23.72 12.14
C GLU A 495 6.72 -22.44 12.47
N THR A 496 6.07 -21.30 12.51
CA THR A 496 6.74 -20.02 12.79
C THR A 496 7.08 -19.92 14.28
N PRO A 497 8.36 -19.71 14.65
CA PRO A 497 8.78 -19.57 16.03
C PRO A 497 8.12 -18.40 16.74
N ALA A 498 7.92 -18.54 18.06
CA ALA A 498 7.52 -17.42 18.89
C ALA A 498 8.58 -16.28 18.79
N GLY A 499 8.13 -15.03 18.74
CA GLY A 499 9.01 -13.87 18.57
C GLY A 499 9.34 -13.51 17.11
N ALA A 500 9.12 -14.40 16.12
CA ALA A 500 9.27 -14.12 14.70
C ALA A 500 8.11 -13.25 14.16
N TRP A 501 7.98 -12.05 14.67
CA TRP A 501 6.82 -11.18 14.51
C TRP A 501 6.63 -10.67 13.08
N ARG A 502 7.72 -10.39 12.32
CA ARG A 502 7.61 -9.98 10.90
C ARG A 502 7.01 -11.11 10.06
N THR A 503 7.51 -12.33 10.24
CA THR A 503 7.01 -13.51 9.54
C THR A 503 5.58 -13.82 9.95
N GLY A 504 5.26 -13.75 11.24
CA GLY A 504 3.90 -13.90 11.76
C GLY A 504 2.93 -12.86 11.20
N ASN A 505 3.33 -11.60 11.09
CA ASN A 505 2.51 -10.55 10.47
C ASN A 505 2.27 -10.81 8.97
N GLN A 506 3.30 -11.21 8.23
CA GLN A 506 3.16 -11.54 6.81
C GLN A 506 2.21 -12.72 6.58
N LEU A 507 2.35 -13.80 7.35
CA LEU A 507 1.46 -14.96 7.28
C LEU A 507 0.02 -14.62 7.68
N LEU A 508 -0.17 -13.79 8.71
CA LEU A 508 -1.51 -13.29 9.09
C LEU A 508 -2.18 -12.60 7.90
N VAL A 509 -1.49 -11.64 7.29
CA VAL A 509 -2.06 -10.88 6.17
C VAL A 509 -2.26 -11.76 4.93
N ALA A 510 -1.34 -12.68 4.62
CA ALA A 510 -1.51 -13.64 3.54
C ALA A 510 -2.79 -14.49 3.72
N ARG A 511 -3.05 -14.97 4.94
CA ARG A 511 -4.28 -15.70 5.29
C ARG A 511 -5.53 -14.81 5.14
N LEU A 512 -5.49 -13.57 5.61
CA LEU A 512 -6.61 -12.63 5.49
C LEU A 512 -6.95 -12.35 4.02
N ILE A 513 -5.96 -12.13 3.16
CA ILE A 513 -6.14 -11.97 1.71
C ILE A 513 -6.78 -13.22 1.10
N THR A 514 -6.28 -14.40 1.45
CA THR A 514 -6.79 -15.68 0.94
C THR A 514 -8.24 -15.90 1.36
N GLN A 515 -8.58 -15.64 2.61
CA GLN A 515 -9.95 -15.72 3.13
C GLN A 515 -10.90 -14.72 2.46
N ALA A 516 -10.45 -13.47 2.25
CA ALA A 516 -11.23 -12.47 1.53
C ALA A 516 -11.51 -12.92 0.09
N ALA A 517 -10.48 -13.42 -0.62
CA ALA A 517 -10.61 -13.95 -1.97
C ALA A 517 -11.55 -15.16 -2.06
N ARG A 518 -11.56 -16.03 -1.04
CA ARG A 518 -12.47 -17.19 -0.98
C ARG A 518 -13.92 -16.80 -0.74
N ARG A 519 -14.15 -15.82 0.15
CA ARG A 519 -15.49 -15.32 0.49
C ARG A 519 -16.17 -14.63 -0.68
N ARG A 520 -15.40 -13.89 -1.50
CA ARG A 520 -15.94 -13.22 -2.68
C ARG A 520 -16.13 -14.19 -3.84
N ARG A 521 -17.38 -14.60 -4.06
CA ARG A 521 -17.78 -15.57 -5.10
C ARG A 521 -18.23 -14.86 -6.38
N GLU A 522 -17.37 -14.01 -6.91
CA GLU A 522 -17.55 -13.30 -8.18
C GLU A 522 -16.18 -13.02 -8.81
N SER A 523 -16.16 -12.60 -10.09
CA SER A 523 -14.97 -12.05 -10.73
C SER A 523 -15.19 -10.57 -11.01
N ARG A 524 -14.30 -9.71 -10.48
CA ARG A 524 -14.40 -8.27 -10.60
C ARG A 524 -13.02 -7.63 -10.50
N GLY A 525 -12.65 -6.77 -11.47
CA GLY A 525 -11.38 -6.07 -11.51
C GLY A 525 -10.15 -6.97 -11.29
N GLY A 526 -9.35 -6.65 -10.27
CA GLY A 526 -8.17 -7.42 -9.89
C GLY A 526 -8.47 -8.78 -9.24
N HIS A 527 -9.73 -9.08 -8.89
CA HIS A 527 -10.14 -10.36 -8.32
C HIS A 527 -10.77 -11.25 -9.39
N ARG A 528 -10.03 -12.22 -9.91
CA ARG A 528 -10.51 -13.17 -10.93
C ARG A 528 -10.66 -14.57 -10.37
N ARG A 529 -11.89 -15.05 -10.29
CA ARG A 529 -12.27 -16.42 -9.94
C ARG A 529 -12.65 -17.19 -11.21
N LEU A 530 -11.91 -18.26 -11.54
CA LEU A 530 -12.22 -19.07 -12.73
C LEU A 530 -13.50 -19.89 -12.54
N ASP A 531 -13.82 -20.23 -11.30
CA ASP A 531 -15.04 -20.94 -10.89
C ASP A 531 -16.27 -19.99 -10.73
N TYR A 532 -16.06 -18.68 -10.76
CA TYR A 532 -17.10 -17.63 -10.79
C TYR A 532 -16.78 -16.62 -11.88
N PRO A 533 -16.90 -16.99 -13.18
CA PRO A 533 -16.61 -16.10 -14.27
C PRO A 533 -17.60 -14.91 -14.25
N PRO A 534 -17.23 -13.73 -14.83
CA PRO A 534 -18.15 -12.61 -14.95
C PRO A 534 -19.41 -13.04 -15.67
N ALA A 535 -20.57 -12.53 -15.24
CA ALA A 535 -21.79 -12.70 -16.00
C ALA A 535 -21.56 -12.14 -17.41
N VAL A 536 -21.80 -12.97 -18.44
CA VAL A 536 -21.78 -12.50 -19.82
C VAL A 536 -22.93 -11.51 -19.95
N LEU A 537 -22.64 -10.22 -19.91
CA LEU A 537 -23.61 -9.21 -20.31
C LEU A 537 -23.95 -9.52 -21.77
N LYS A 538 -25.13 -10.08 -22.02
CA LYS A 538 -25.68 -10.14 -23.36
C LYS A 538 -25.68 -8.70 -23.86
N ARG A 539 -24.80 -8.38 -24.82
CA ARG A 539 -24.93 -7.15 -25.58
C ARG A 539 -26.31 -7.26 -26.24
N GLU A 540 -27.26 -6.49 -25.75
CA GLU A 540 -28.45 -6.21 -26.52
C GLU A 540 -27.95 -5.53 -27.79
N THR A 541 -28.03 -6.25 -28.90
CA THR A 541 -27.86 -5.69 -30.26
C THR A 541 -29.01 -4.75 -30.48
N ALA A 542 -28.75 -3.44 -30.31
CA ALA A 542 -29.62 -2.39 -30.79
C ALA A 542 -29.17 -1.98 -32.21
#